data_aebe5f87e536629e6d22f5a9a08e04c8
#
_entry.id   aebe5f87e536629e6d22f5a9a08e04c8
#
_cell.length_a   1.000
_cell.length_b   1.000
_cell.length_c   1.000
_cell.angle_alpha   90.00
_cell.angle_beta   90.00
_cell.angle_gamma   90.00
#
_symmetry.space_group_name_H-M   'P 1'
#
loop_
_entity.id
_entity.type
_entity.pdbx_description
1 polymer ?
#
loop_
_entity_poly.entity_id
_entity_poly.type
_entity_poly.pdbx_seq_one_letter_code
_entity_poly.pdbx_strand_id
1 'polypeptide(L)'
;AATPAPAAQTKAAAPAAQTKAAATPAASGSKNAAIYQAALAQVGRYQDCTMLVTNALKSVGINYHDWPAGYMKLGTQVSASQAQAGDLIYYANGGTGLAHIAVYAGNGQAVHGGWLGNQTVVNTANVGSGPVYIRVK
;
A
#
# COMPACT_ATOMS: atom_id res chain seq x y z
N ALA A 1 5.50 -14.01 -11.22
CA ALA A 1 5.80 -13.92 -10.82
C ALA A 1 6.16 -13.78 -9.81
N ALA A 2 6.13 -13.65 -9.54
CA ALA A 2 6.50 -13.57 -8.84
C ALA A 2 6.80 -13.42 -7.98
N THR A 3 6.76 -13.30 -7.65
CA THR A 3 7.07 -13.09 -6.94
C THR A 3 7.54 -13.27 -6.16
N PRO A 4 7.75 -13.42 -6.18
CA PRO A 4 8.43 -13.66 -5.48
C PRO A 4 8.24 -13.57 -4.35
N ALA A 5 8.22 -13.30 -4.37
CA ALA A 5 8.24 -13.04 -3.37
C ALA A 5 7.34 -13.55 -2.77
N PRO A 6 6.93 -13.97 -2.98
CA PRO A 6 6.24 -14.24 -2.43
C PRO A 6 6.10 -14.72 -1.55
N ALA A 7 6.22 -14.88 -1.55
CA ALA A 7 6.15 -15.29 -0.89
C ALA A 7 6.20 -15.25 0.11
N ALA A 8 6.33 -15.43 0.16
CA ALA A 8 6.65 -15.53 1.03
C ALA A 8 6.34 -14.98 1.98
N GLN A 9 6.33 -14.54 2.03
CA GLN A 9 6.24 -13.84 2.85
C GLN A 9 5.11 -13.91 3.32
N THR A 10 4.66 -14.32 3.22
CA THR A 10 3.67 -14.42 3.43
C THR A 10 3.32 -14.58 4.62
N LYS A 11 3.51 -14.80 5.14
CA LYS A 11 3.36 -15.03 6.14
C LYS A 11 2.95 -14.32 6.75
N ALA A 12 2.55 -14.20 6.51
CA ALA A 12 2.21 -13.66 6.99
C ALA A 12 2.16 -13.00 7.89
N ALA A 13 2.28 -13.28 8.38
CA ALA A 13 2.65 -12.63 9.26
C ALA A 13 2.12 -11.56 9.32
N ALA A 14 2.16 -11.35 8.63
CA ALA A 14 1.75 -10.25 8.43
C ALA A 14 0.77 -9.77 9.28
N PRO A 15 -0.12 -10.33 9.43
CA PRO A 15 -1.19 -9.80 10.06
C PRO A 15 -0.88 -9.15 11.28
N ALA A 16 -0.45 -9.79 12.02
CA ALA A 16 -0.22 -9.29 13.22
C ALA A 16 0.58 -8.12 13.17
N ALA A 17 1.52 -8.23 12.56
CA ALA A 17 2.35 -7.16 12.49
C ALA A 17 1.63 -6.00 12.24
N GLN A 18 0.87 -6.05 11.38
CA GLN A 18 0.30 -4.94 11.03
C GLN A 18 -0.39 -4.28 12.01
N THR A 19 -0.77 -4.86 12.91
CA THR A 19 -1.57 -4.19 13.77
C THR A 19 -0.74 -3.16 14.35
N LYS A 20 0.31 -3.39 14.66
CA LYS A 20 1.04 -2.47 15.23
C LYS A 20 1.31 -1.46 14.38
N ALA A 21 1.32 -1.69 13.35
CA ALA A 21 1.69 -0.72 12.42
C ALA A 21 0.71 0.29 12.65
N ALA A 22 -0.36 -0.12 12.94
CA ALA A 22 -1.36 0.80 13.02
C ALA A 22 -0.97 1.85 13.93
N ALA A 23 -0.31 1.57 14.76
CA ALA A 23 -0.03 2.54 15.69
C ALA A 23 0.63 3.68 15.17
N THR A 24 1.01 3.64 14.09
CA THR A 24 1.79 4.60 13.67
C THR A 24 1.02 5.57 13.26
N PRO A 25 0.60 6.21 13.69
CA PRO A 25 -0.14 7.20 13.41
C PRO A 25 0.02 8.24 12.68
N ALA A 26 -0.12 8.14 11.87
CA ALA A 26 0.17 9.02 11.00
C ALA A 26 -0.65 10.00 11.60
N ALA A 27 -1.20 10.58 11.44
CA ALA A 27 -1.83 11.56 11.82
C ALA A 27 -3.17 11.30 12.01
N SER A 28 -3.54 11.10 13.03
CA SER A 28 -4.84 10.85 13.20
C SER A 28 -5.74 11.89 12.73
N GLY A 29 -6.82 11.59 12.27
CA GLY A 29 -7.76 12.56 11.80
C GLY A 29 -7.41 13.14 10.47
N SER A 30 -6.36 12.74 9.93
CA SER A 30 -5.94 13.32 8.70
C SER A 30 -6.40 12.49 7.54
N LYS A 31 -6.17 13.00 6.36
CA LYS A 31 -6.43 12.25 5.14
C LYS A 31 -5.62 10.96 5.15
N ASN A 32 -4.38 11.03 5.58
CA ASN A 32 -3.54 9.85 5.64
C ASN A 32 -4.14 8.78 6.54
N ALA A 33 -4.63 9.16 7.70
CA ALA A 33 -5.21 8.20 8.61
C ALA A 33 -6.41 7.51 7.97
N ALA A 34 -7.23 8.28 7.25
CA ALA A 34 -8.41 7.70 6.62
C ALA A 34 -8.02 6.74 5.50
N ILE A 35 -7.03 7.09 4.69
CA ILE A 35 -6.58 6.21 3.61
C ILE A 35 -6.03 4.91 4.20
N TYR A 36 -5.23 5.01 5.24
CA TYR A 36 -4.65 3.83 5.86
C TYR A 36 -5.74 2.93 6.44
N GLN A 37 -6.68 3.50 7.18
CA GLN A 37 -7.74 2.70 7.78
C GLN A 37 -8.59 2.03 6.69
N ALA A 38 -8.87 2.74 5.62
CA ALA A 38 -9.66 2.16 4.54
C ALA A 38 -8.90 1.04 3.82
N ALA A 39 -7.59 1.17 3.70
CA ALA A 39 -6.80 0.12 3.10
C ALA A 39 -6.77 -1.11 4.01
N LEU A 40 -6.56 -0.88 5.30
CA LEU A 40 -6.47 -1.96 6.25
C LEU A 40 -7.78 -2.73 6.33
N ALA A 41 -8.90 -2.05 6.20
CA ALA A 41 -10.22 -2.69 6.25
C ALA A 41 -10.44 -3.65 5.08
N GLN A 42 -9.63 -3.58 4.05
CA GLN A 42 -9.79 -4.44 2.89
C GLN A 42 -8.94 -5.71 2.97
N VAL A 43 -8.13 -5.87 4.01
CA VAL A 43 -7.27 -7.05 4.13
C VAL A 43 -8.16 -8.29 4.12
N GLY A 44 -7.79 -9.25 3.32
CA GLY A 44 -8.56 -10.47 3.11
C GLY A 44 -9.38 -10.48 1.84
N ARG A 45 -9.57 -9.31 1.19
CA ARG A 45 -10.32 -9.28 -0.04
C ARG A 45 -9.46 -9.74 -1.20
N TYR A 46 -10.08 -10.26 -2.22
CA TYR A 46 -9.38 -10.63 -3.45
C TYR A 46 -9.59 -9.52 -4.46
N GLN A 47 -8.54 -8.85 -4.82
CA GLN A 47 -8.58 -7.72 -5.76
C GLN A 47 -7.16 -7.37 -6.17
N ASP A 48 -7.00 -6.62 -7.26
CA ASP A 48 -5.66 -6.24 -7.67
C ASP A 48 -5.17 -5.02 -6.89
N CYS A 49 -3.93 -4.64 -7.11
CA CYS A 49 -3.32 -3.56 -6.35
C CYS A 49 -3.99 -2.22 -6.59
N THR A 50 -4.42 -1.97 -7.81
CA THR A 50 -5.06 -0.68 -8.11
C THR A 50 -6.42 -0.58 -7.44
N MET A 51 -7.17 -1.67 -7.35
CA MET A 51 -8.46 -1.62 -6.68
C MET A 51 -8.31 -1.37 -5.19
N LEU A 52 -7.27 -1.93 -4.58
CA LEU A 52 -7.03 -1.68 -3.17
C LEU A 52 -6.87 -0.18 -2.94
N VAL A 53 -6.04 0.44 -3.75
CA VAL A 53 -5.76 1.87 -3.59
C VAL A 53 -6.95 2.71 -3.99
N THR A 54 -7.63 2.35 -5.08
CA THR A 54 -8.82 3.06 -5.51
C THR A 54 -9.88 3.08 -4.39
N ASN A 55 -10.10 1.93 -3.77
CA ASN A 55 -11.09 1.86 -2.69
C ASN A 55 -10.64 2.64 -1.46
N ALA A 56 -9.36 2.63 -1.16
CA ALA A 56 -8.86 3.40 -0.01
C ALA A 56 -9.04 4.89 -0.24
N LEU A 57 -8.79 5.36 -1.47
CA LEU A 57 -8.92 6.78 -1.77
C LEU A 57 -10.36 7.28 -1.72
N LYS A 58 -11.33 6.40 -1.94
CA LYS A 58 -12.71 6.82 -1.86
C LYS A 58 -13.05 7.31 -0.45
N SER A 59 -12.35 6.81 0.55
CA SER A 59 -12.64 7.24 1.93
C SER A 59 -12.35 8.73 2.15
N VAL A 60 -11.58 9.33 1.28
CA VAL A 60 -11.29 10.76 1.39
C VAL A 60 -11.86 11.54 0.20
N GLY A 61 -12.83 10.94 -0.48
CA GLY A 61 -13.51 11.65 -1.55
C GLY A 61 -12.80 11.68 -2.89
N ILE A 62 -11.76 10.89 -3.07
CA ILE A 62 -11.03 10.84 -4.32
C ILE A 62 -11.53 9.65 -5.13
N ASN A 63 -12.14 9.93 -6.28
CA ASN A 63 -12.62 8.89 -7.16
C ASN A 63 -11.64 8.80 -8.32
N TYR A 64 -10.72 7.86 -8.23
CA TYR A 64 -9.65 7.75 -9.22
C TYR A 64 -9.25 6.30 -9.41
N HIS A 65 -9.09 5.89 -10.64
CA HIS A 65 -8.66 4.53 -10.95
C HIS A 65 -7.77 4.59 -12.18
N ASP A 66 -6.60 3.99 -12.11
CA ASP A 66 -5.64 4.07 -13.20
C ASP A 66 -4.65 2.91 -13.07
N TRP A 67 -3.67 2.89 -13.94
CA TRP A 67 -2.55 2.01 -13.82
C TRP A 67 -1.70 2.53 -12.65
N PRO A 68 -0.85 1.71 -12.05
CA PRO A 68 -0.10 2.13 -10.87
C PRO A 68 0.59 3.47 -10.98
N ALA A 69 1.26 3.74 -12.09
CA ALA A 69 1.99 5.00 -12.21
C ALA A 69 1.09 6.22 -12.17
N GLY A 70 -0.16 6.07 -12.56
CA GLY A 70 -1.06 7.21 -12.58
C GLY A 70 -1.34 7.76 -11.20
N TYR A 71 -1.24 6.93 -10.17
CA TYR A 71 -1.55 7.39 -8.82
C TYR A 71 -0.48 8.35 -8.30
N MET A 72 0.69 8.39 -8.92
CA MET A 72 1.73 9.30 -8.48
C MET A 72 1.34 10.76 -8.63
N LYS A 73 0.43 11.05 -9.57
CA LYS A 73 0.04 12.44 -9.78
C LYS A 73 -0.94 12.93 -8.73
N LEU A 74 -1.41 12.08 -7.85
CA LEU A 74 -2.34 12.50 -6.83
C LEU A 74 -1.67 13.20 -5.65
N GLY A 75 -0.37 13.24 -5.65
CA GLY A 75 0.32 13.86 -4.53
C GLY A 75 1.77 14.19 -4.81
N THR A 76 2.53 14.34 -3.75
CA THR A 76 3.92 14.72 -3.82
C THR A 76 4.80 13.61 -3.27
N GLN A 77 5.90 13.34 -3.92
CA GLN A 77 6.81 12.31 -3.45
C GLN A 77 7.49 12.74 -2.14
N VAL A 78 7.58 11.83 -1.21
CA VAL A 78 8.28 12.09 0.05
C VAL A 78 9.35 11.02 0.24
N SER A 79 10.35 11.33 1.08
CA SER A 79 11.42 10.37 1.31
C SER A 79 10.95 9.27 2.24
N ALA A 80 11.69 8.18 2.27
CA ALA A 80 11.36 7.07 3.16
C ALA A 80 11.32 7.51 4.62
N SER A 81 12.20 8.41 5.01
CA SER A 81 12.24 8.85 6.40
C SER A 81 11.03 9.72 6.76
N GLN A 82 10.36 10.26 5.78
CA GLN A 82 9.19 11.10 6.01
C GLN A 82 7.89 10.37 5.72
N ALA A 83 7.96 9.15 5.22
CA ALA A 83 6.77 8.41 4.86
C ALA A 83 5.92 8.10 6.07
N GLN A 84 4.63 8.21 5.92
CA GLN A 84 3.67 7.97 7.00
C GLN A 84 2.61 6.98 6.54
N ALA A 85 2.01 6.28 7.48
CA ALA A 85 0.92 5.38 7.14
C ALA A 85 -0.14 6.17 6.37
N GLY A 86 -0.65 5.60 5.32
CA GLY A 86 -1.60 6.27 4.44
C GLY A 86 -0.98 6.88 3.19
N ASP A 87 0.34 7.00 3.15
CA ASP A 87 0.98 7.43 1.91
C ASP A 87 0.82 6.33 0.88
N LEU A 88 0.76 6.67 -0.38
CA LEU A 88 0.73 5.65 -1.42
C LEU A 88 2.17 5.23 -1.71
N ILE A 89 2.35 4.01 -2.19
CA ILE A 89 3.67 3.55 -2.56
C ILE A 89 3.63 3.06 -3.99
N TYR A 90 4.47 3.63 -4.83
CA TYR A 90 4.61 3.20 -6.20
C TYR A 90 5.87 2.36 -6.36
N TYR A 91 5.78 1.29 -7.14
CA TYR A 91 6.93 0.48 -7.49
C TYR A 91 6.97 0.36 -9.00
N ALA A 92 8.11 0.68 -9.59
CA ALA A 92 8.24 0.51 -11.04
C ALA A 92 8.18 -0.98 -11.38
N ASN A 93 8.61 -1.82 -10.43
CA ASN A 93 8.52 -3.25 -10.55
C ASN A 93 8.18 -3.78 -9.17
N GLY A 94 7.04 -4.36 -9.00
CA GLY A 94 6.58 -4.86 -7.71
C GLY A 94 7.07 -6.26 -7.38
N GLY A 95 8.04 -6.76 -8.14
CA GLY A 95 8.61 -8.08 -7.87
C GLY A 95 8.22 -9.10 -8.92
N THR A 96 7.31 -8.77 -9.82
CA THR A 96 6.89 -9.70 -10.86
C THR A 96 7.22 -9.19 -12.25
N GLY A 97 7.92 -8.08 -12.33
CA GLY A 97 8.22 -7.44 -13.61
C GLY A 97 7.19 -6.39 -14.00
N LEU A 98 6.15 -6.21 -13.20
CA LEU A 98 5.10 -5.24 -13.49
C LEU A 98 5.05 -4.16 -12.43
N ALA A 99 4.56 -3.00 -12.80
CA ALA A 99 4.41 -1.90 -11.84
C ALA A 99 3.37 -2.27 -10.78
N HIS A 100 3.49 -1.68 -9.63
CA HIS A 100 2.64 -2.00 -8.48
C HIS A 100 2.37 -0.73 -7.66
N ILE A 101 1.25 -0.71 -6.97
CA ILE A 101 0.89 0.42 -6.12
C ILE A 101 0.36 -0.16 -4.81
N ALA A 102 0.62 0.48 -3.71
CA ALA A 102 0.20 -0.01 -2.39
C ALA A 102 -0.04 1.18 -1.45
N VAL A 103 -0.48 0.91 -0.25
CA VAL A 103 -0.67 1.93 0.78
C VAL A 103 0.30 1.61 1.92
N TYR A 104 1.09 2.59 2.32
CA TYR A 104 2.06 2.39 3.39
C TYR A 104 1.34 2.20 4.72
N ALA A 105 1.80 1.26 5.50
CA ALA A 105 1.21 0.98 6.81
C ALA A 105 2.08 1.46 7.96
N GLY A 106 3.24 2.04 7.65
CA GLY A 106 4.19 2.44 8.68
C GLY A 106 5.11 1.28 9.03
N ASN A 107 6.20 1.56 9.68
CA ASN A 107 7.15 0.56 10.15
C ASN A 107 7.65 -0.40 9.06
N GLY A 108 7.81 0.09 7.86
CA GLY A 108 8.32 -0.73 6.77
C GLY A 108 7.33 -1.72 6.20
N GLN A 109 6.05 -1.57 6.52
CA GLN A 109 5.00 -2.45 6.06
C GLN A 109 4.05 -1.73 5.11
N ALA A 110 3.33 -2.47 4.32
CA ALA A 110 2.37 -1.90 3.38
C ALA A 110 1.16 -2.80 3.24
N VAL A 111 0.04 -2.21 2.85
CA VAL A 111 -1.15 -2.96 2.50
C VAL A 111 -1.09 -3.13 0.98
N HIS A 112 -1.01 -4.37 0.54
CA HIS A 112 -0.89 -4.71 -0.88
C HIS A 112 -2.12 -5.44 -1.36
N GLY A 113 -2.70 -5.01 -2.48
CA GLY A 113 -3.68 -5.80 -3.20
C GLY A 113 -2.93 -6.57 -4.26
N GLY A 114 -3.58 -7.52 -4.90
CA GLY A 114 -2.93 -8.28 -5.96
C GLY A 114 -1.78 -9.15 -5.49
N TRP A 115 -1.76 -9.53 -4.23
CA TRP A 115 -0.67 -10.30 -3.67
C TRP A 115 -0.96 -11.78 -3.84
N LEU A 116 0.01 -12.56 -4.27
CA LEU A 116 -0.14 -13.96 -4.50
C LEU A 116 -1.59 -14.44 -4.59
N GLY A 117 -2.11 -14.55 -5.77
CA GLY A 117 -3.49 -14.97 -5.97
C GLY A 117 -4.49 -13.85 -5.75
N ASN A 118 -4.06 -12.64 -5.96
CA ASN A 118 -4.92 -11.47 -5.87
C ASN A 118 -5.43 -11.18 -4.46
N GLN A 119 -4.67 -11.55 -3.46
CA GLN A 119 -5.06 -11.26 -2.09
C GLN A 119 -4.72 -9.86 -1.67
N THR A 120 -5.41 -9.33 -0.68
CA THR A 120 -5.06 -8.08 -0.04
C THR A 120 -4.45 -8.42 1.31
N VAL A 121 -3.20 -8.05 1.50
CA VAL A 121 -2.44 -8.43 2.70
C VAL A 121 -1.63 -7.27 3.25
N VAL A 122 -1.17 -7.39 4.48
CA VAL A 122 -0.15 -6.49 5.02
C VAL A 122 1.16 -7.25 4.94
N ASN A 123 2.15 -6.68 4.33
CA ASN A 123 3.46 -7.32 4.19
C ASN A 123 4.51 -6.23 3.97
N THR A 124 5.76 -6.62 3.82
CA THR A 124 6.84 -5.64 3.72
C THR A 124 6.59 -4.62 2.61
N ALA A 125 7.00 -3.40 2.86
CA ALA A 125 6.95 -2.36 1.85
C ALA A 125 8.16 -2.47 0.91
N ASN A 126 9.16 -3.26 1.26
CA ASN A 126 10.37 -3.35 0.47
C ASN A 126 10.29 -4.53 -0.49
N VAL A 127 9.69 -4.31 -1.63
CA VAL A 127 9.54 -5.35 -2.65
C VAL A 127 10.05 -4.84 -4.01
N GLY A 128 10.42 -5.77 -4.86
CA GLY A 128 10.80 -5.44 -6.24
C GLY A 128 11.84 -4.35 -6.32
N SER A 129 11.52 -3.33 -7.11
CA SER A 129 12.45 -2.22 -7.35
C SER A 129 12.58 -1.26 -6.16
N GLY A 130 11.80 -1.47 -5.13
CA GLY A 130 11.82 -0.61 -3.96
C GLY A 130 10.74 0.46 -4.00
N PRO A 131 10.33 0.93 -2.86
CA PRO A 131 9.19 1.85 -2.76
C PRO A 131 9.52 3.29 -3.12
N VAL A 132 8.54 3.95 -3.71
CA VAL A 132 8.55 5.38 -3.92
C VAL A 132 7.28 5.88 -3.23
N TYR A 133 7.44 6.74 -2.23
CA TYR A 133 6.31 7.15 -1.39
C TYR A 133 5.68 8.45 -1.87
N ILE A 134 4.35 8.50 -1.91
CA ILE A 134 3.61 9.65 -2.39
C ILE A 134 2.63 10.10 -1.32
N ARG A 135 2.74 11.36 -0.92
CA ARG A 135 1.81 11.93 0.04
C ARG A 135 0.63 12.52 -0.74
N VAL A 136 -0.56 11.96 -0.56
CA VAL A 136 -1.74 12.41 -1.29
C VAL A 136 -2.09 13.83 -0.85
N LYS A 137 -2.41 14.69 -1.82
CA LYS A 137 -2.74 16.07 -1.50
C LYS A 137 -4.13 16.21 -0.94
#